data_1ca6a13aed919130418580931206c843
#
_entry.id   1ca6a13aed919130418580931206c843
#
_cell.length_a   1.000
_cell.length_b   1.000
_cell.length_c   1.000
_cell.angle_alpha   90.00
_cell.angle_beta   90.00
_cell.angle_gamma   90.00
#
_symmetry.space_group_name_H-M   'P 1'
#
loop_
_entity.id
_entity.type
_entity.pdbx_description
1 polymer ?
#
loop_
_entity_poly.entity_id
_entity_poly.type
_entity_poly.pdbx_seq_one_letter_code
_entity_poly.pdbx_strand_id
1 'polypeptide(L)'
;FYVNATTITSEGWMLLCDEGSEERVRLDMLAQISVDRIVPAYDVIRRKDGVPEQYHAANIGFYATGSATGNRIIAMSEDAAYWLETTDSKGGGEFLDVESYHELKSAMFLAATDDHIVNFVSVPYKGLYKPEHDAVICVSREGNVYAWNTVEVETGFEYPINTSVRGGTPEYKVAPYVGTTLKRPLSSDFGIALLFDTDNHRFVYWSGEGATGSDVAGKKQVLHPLEDPENKNFSYNTGNMDLVCMLNTSFSEGMVYCIMQEDGKRHIYEVNLGSGEFKQGACHLDVMAENFANATCFAASSQYYVIYYAYGNKVYAYNVGSGVSEPVITLEGEEITCLKFNRYDYPRGIDDLCSKYDDEIKNIYRDRENQLIVCSYKNAATDNNGGMLRFYDVSGSGMKLTLKPGWEYSGFAKIKDVRYKEVR
;
A
#
# COMPACT_ATOMS: atom_id res chain seq x y z
N PHE A 1 -3.27 18.24 -33.97
CA PHE A 1 -2.29 17.78 -32.97
C PHE A 1 -2.81 18.17 -31.60
N TYR A 2 -3.34 17.22 -30.82
CA TYR A 2 -3.58 17.43 -29.41
C TYR A 2 -2.27 17.16 -28.69
N VAL A 3 -1.58 18.20 -28.23
CA VAL A 3 -0.47 18.05 -27.29
C VAL A 3 -1.09 17.89 -25.93
N ASN A 4 -1.19 16.67 -25.42
CA ASN A 4 -1.40 16.44 -24.01
C ASN A 4 -0.11 16.86 -23.28
N ALA A 5 -0.10 18.06 -22.74
CA ALA A 5 0.99 18.49 -21.87
C ALA A 5 0.83 17.72 -20.53
N THR A 6 1.51 16.62 -20.40
CA THR A 6 1.63 15.89 -19.13
C THR A 6 2.64 16.64 -18.27
N THR A 7 2.25 17.01 -17.07
CA THR A 7 3.12 17.71 -16.12
C THR A 7 3.88 16.69 -15.25
N ILE A 8 4.91 17.17 -14.55
CA ILE A 8 5.80 16.32 -13.73
C ILE A 8 5.03 15.53 -12.68
N THR A 9 3.97 16.10 -12.09
CA THR A 9 3.21 15.43 -11.03
C THR A 9 1.94 14.76 -11.51
N SER A 10 1.71 14.69 -12.83
CA SER A 10 0.47 14.11 -13.38
C SER A 10 0.41 12.60 -13.21
N GLU A 11 1.47 11.90 -13.62
CA GLU A 11 1.54 10.44 -13.62
C GLU A 11 2.95 9.96 -13.26
N GLY A 12 3.05 8.81 -12.60
CA GLY A 12 4.33 8.19 -12.30
C GLY A 12 4.43 7.66 -10.88
N TRP A 13 5.62 7.26 -10.49
CA TRP A 13 5.90 6.75 -9.15
C TRP A 13 6.18 7.90 -8.19
N MET A 14 5.38 8.02 -7.15
CA MET A 14 5.61 8.90 -6.01
C MET A 14 6.55 8.18 -5.05
N LEU A 15 7.60 8.84 -4.60
CA LEU A 15 8.65 8.31 -3.73
C LEU A 15 8.65 9.14 -2.45
N LEU A 16 8.10 8.58 -1.38
CA LEU A 16 8.13 9.22 -0.07
C LEU A 16 9.48 8.91 0.59
N CYS A 17 10.20 9.95 0.96
CA CYS A 17 11.59 9.87 1.36
C CYS A 17 11.85 10.58 2.69
N ASP A 18 12.86 10.10 3.41
CA ASP A 18 13.53 10.83 4.47
C ASP A 18 14.72 11.60 3.91
N GLU A 19 14.79 12.89 4.16
CA GLU A 19 15.91 13.74 3.75
C GLU A 19 16.73 14.21 4.95
N GLY A 20 18.03 13.99 4.85
CA GLY A 20 19.00 14.45 5.85
C GLY A 20 18.98 13.67 7.17
N SER A 21 19.74 14.16 8.14
CA SER A 21 19.85 13.53 9.46
C SER A 21 18.63 13.73 10.35
N GLU A 22 17.82 14.72 10.05
CA GLU A 22 16.55 15.00 10.74
C GLU A 22 15.38 14.20 10.17
N GLU A 23 15.62 13.46 9.06
CA GLU A 23 14.61 12.66 8.36
C GLU A 23 13.37 13.49 7.97
N ARG A 24 13.60 14.73 7.44
CA ARG A 24 12.53 15.57 6.90
C ARG A 24 11.83 14.84 5.76
N VAL A 25 10.51 14.83 5.78
CA VAL A 25 9.72 14.22 4.69
C VAL A 25 9.87 15.02 3.42
N ARG A 26 10.34 14.33 2.38
CA ARG A 26 10.46 14.82 1.01
C ARG A 26 9.69 13.88 0.09
N LEU A 27 8.97 14.42 -0.86
CA LEU A 27 8.34 13.64 -1.91
C LEU A 27 9.08 13.89 -3.23
N ASP A 28 9.67 12.83 -3.76
CA ASP A 28 10.22 12.81 -5.09
C ASP A 28 9.26 12.09 -6.05
N MET A 29 9.42 12.29 -7.34
CA MET A 29 8.67 11.56 -8.36
C MET A 29 9.59 11.01 -9.44
N LEU A 30 9.26 9.82 -9.89
CA LEU A 30 9.70 9.33 -11.17
C LEU A 30 8.52 9.54 -12.15
N ALA A 31 8.52 10.71 -12.80
CA ALA A 31 7.41 11.19 -13.60
C ALA A 31 7.36 10.49 -14.96
N GLN A 32 6.18 9.98 -15.32
CA GLN A 32 5.92 9.40 -16.64
C GLN A 32 5.33 10.48 -17.56
N ILE A 33 6.16 11.08 -18.40
CA ILE A 33 5.74 12.11 -19.36
C ILE A 33 5.07 11.47 -20.59
N SER A 34 5.53 10.28 -20.96
CA SER A 34 4.90 9.40 -21.95
C SER A 34 5.27 7.95 -21.61
N VAL A 35 4.70 6.99 -22.32
CA VAL A 35 5.01 5.56 -22.14
C VAL A 35 6.52 5.28 -22.21
N ASP A 36 7.23 6.02 -23.08
CA ASP A 36 8.67 5.83 -23.34
C ASP A 36 9.54 6.88 -22.65
N ARG A 37 8.96 7.89 -22.03
CA ARG A 37 9.71 8.99 -21.43
C ARG A 37 9.39 9.13 -19.95
N ILE A 38 10.35 8.70 -19.15
CA ILE A 38 10.31 8.74 -17.68
C ILE A 38 11.44 9.63 -17.21
N VAL A 39 11.16 10.56 -16.31
CA VAL A 39 12.13 11.53 -15.81
C VAL A 39 12.01 11.67 -14.28
N PRO A 40 13.12 11.74 -13.53
CA PRO A 40 13.09 12.05 -12.11
C PRO A 40 12.74 13.51 -11.87
N ALA A 41 11.97 13.76 -10.83
CA ALA A 41 11.69 15.07 -10.29
C ALA A 41 11.84 15.01 -8.76
N TYR A 42 12.41 16.04 -8.18
CA TYR A 42 12.83 16.06 -6.79
C TYR A 42 12.09 17.11 -6.00
N ASP A 43 11.76 16.81 -4.74
CA ASP A 43 11.09 17.73 -3.81
C ASP A 43 9.84 18.39 -4.40
N VAL A 44 8.90 17.55 -4.83
CA VAL A 44 7.68 18.03 -5.54
C VAL A 44 6.56 18.47 -4.60
N ILE A 45 6.76 18.47 -3.28
CA ILE A 45 5.81 19.06 -2.33
C ILE A 45 6.05 20.55 -2.20
N ARG A 46 4.98 21.33 -2.34
CA ARG A 46 4.99 22.77 -1.99
C ARG A 46 4.04 23.00 -0.82
N ARG A 47 4.58 23.52 0.28
CA ARG A 47 3.81 23.88 1.46
C ARG A 47 3.53 25.36 1.46
N LYS A 48 2.30 25.74 1.85
CA LYS A 48 1.97 27.13 2.14
C LYS A 48 2.62 27.57 3.45
N ASP A 49 2.84 28.88 3.59
CA ASP A 49 3.35 29.47 4.81
C ASP A 49 2.52 29.06 6.03
N GLY A 50 3.19 28.61 7.08
CA GLY A 50 2.56 28.16 8.33
C GLY A 50 2.12 26.70 8.36
N VAL A 51 2.27 25.93 7.28
CA VAL A 51 2.09 24.47 7.31
C VAL A 51 3.36 23.84 7.88
N PRO A 52 3.26 23.06 8.97
CA PRO A 52 4.43 22.43 9.58
C PRO A 52 5.12 21.44 8.61
N GLU A 53 6.43 21.34 8.75
CA GLU A 53 7.17 20.24 8.12
C GLU A 53 6.76 18.90 8.75
N GLN A 54 6.94 17.83 7.99
CA GLN A 54 6.78 16.46 8.47
C GLN A 54 8.15 15.80 8.58
N TYR A 55 8.28 14.87 9.53
CA TYR A 55 9.49 14.12 9.76
C TYR A 55 9.17 12.62 9.88
N HIS A 56 10.16 11.77 9.58
CA HIS A 56 10.05 10.31 9.64
C HIS A 56 8.95 9.79 8.71
N ALA A 57 9.23 9.78 7.42
CA ALA A 57 8.33 9.29 6.38
C ALA A 57 7.85 7.87 6.68
N ALA A 58 6.54 7.64 6.66
CA ALA A 58 5.94 6.35 6.94
C ALA A 58 5.38 5.68 5.68
N ASN A 59 4.39 6.29 5.04
CA ASN A 59 3.68 5.68 3.93
C ASN A 59 3.10 6.74 2.99
N ILE A 60 2.88 6.39 1.73
CA ILE A 60 2.16 7.22 0.79
C ILE A 60 0.87 6.53 0.36
N GLY A 61 -0.27 7.14 0.68
CA GLY A 61 -1.58 6.71 0.25
C GLY A 61 -1.96 7.32 -1.08
N PHE A 62 -2.55 6.52 -1.94
CA PHE A 62 -3.18 7.00 -3.16
C PHE A 62 -4.54 6.34 -3.29
N TYR A 63 -5.56 7.17 -3.49
CA TYR A 63 -6.91 6.73 -3.75
C TYR A 63 -7.39 7.36 -5.05
N ALA A 64 -7.67 6.51 -6.00
CA ALA A 64 -8.12 6.93 -7.31
C ALA A 64 -9.66 6.97 -7.35
N THR A 65 -10.22 8.14 -7.65
CA THR A 65 -11.67 8.29 -7.92
C THR A 65 -11.94 8.24 -9.43
N GLY A 66 -13.18 8.12 -9.87
CA GLY A 66 -13.56 8.17 -11.30
C GLY A 66 -13.28 9.52 -12.01
N SER A 67 -12.75 10.51 -11.31
CA SER A 67 -12.46 11.86 -11.82
C SER A 67 -11.01 12.23 -11.58
N ALA A 68 -10.36 12.86 -12.56
CA ALA A 68 -8.99 13.35 -12.44
C ALA A 68 -8.80 14.33 -11.27
N THR A 69 -9.83 15.10 -10.94
CA THR A 69 -9.84 16.04 -9.81
C THR A 69 -10.20 15.41 -8.49
N GLY A 70 -10.64 14.14 -8.51
CA GLY A 70 -11.03 13.40 -7.32
C GLY A 70 -9.93 12.55 -6.68
N ASN A 71 -8.76 12.43 -7.32
CA ASN A 71 -7.66 11.67 -6.78
C ASN A 71 -7.21 12.21 -5.42
N ARG A 72 -6.96 11.30 -4.48
CA ARG A 72 -6.48 11.60 -3.15
C ARG A 72 -5.07 11.06 -2.99
N ILE A 73 -4.13 11.95 -2.69
CA ILE A 73 -2.74 11.60 -2.40
C ILE A 73 -2.49 12.02 -0.97
N ILE A 74 -2.03 11.10 -0.14
CA ILE A 74 -1.80 11.36 1.28
C ILE A 74 -0.33 11.03 1.59
N ALA A 75 0.44 12.03 1.99
CA ALA A 75 1.78 11.84 2.54
C ALA A 75 1.67 11.67 4.06
N MET A 76 2.08 10.50 4.56
CA MET A 76 2.00 10.13 5.97
C MET A 76 3.38 10.02 6.56
N SER A 77 3.54 10.59 7.74
CA SER A 77 4.74 10.53 8.57
C SER A 77 4.37 10.11 10.00
N GLU A 78 5.36 10.02 10.88
CA GLU A 78 5.07 9.67 12.29
C GLU A 78 4.30 10.78 13.03
N ASP A 79 4.40 12.02 12.59
CA ASP A 79 3.83 13.18 13.26
C ASP A 79 2.57 13.74 12.58
N ALA A 80 2.39 13.54 11.27
CA ALA A 80 1.23 14.07 10.55
C ALA A 80 0.91 13.32 9.25
N ALA A 81 -0.33 13.44 8.79
CA ALA A 81 -0.77 13.00 7.47
C ALA A 81 -1.37 14.19 6.72
N TYR A 82 -0.79 14.53 5.57
CA TYR A 82 -1.27 15.61 4.74
C TYR A 82 -1.86 15.11 3.42
N TRP A 83 -3.01 15.66 3.07
CA TRP A 83 -3.57 15.51 1.75
C TRP A 83 -2.85 16.46 0.80
N LEU A 84 -2.36 15.94 -0.32
CA LEU A 84 -1.70 16.68 -1.38
C LEU A 84 -2.68 16.97 -2.52
N GLU A 85 -2.80 18.23 -2.90
CA GLU A 85 -3.60 18.63 -4.04
C GLU A 85 -2.76 18.80 -5.29
N THR A 86 -3.41 18.57 -6.42
CA THR A 86 -2.83 18.79 -7.73
C THR A 86 -3.19 20.19 -8.21
N THR A 87 -2.23 20.92 -8.79
CA THR A 87 -2.38 22.33 -9.14
C THR A 87 -3.09 22.60 -10.46
N ASP A 88 -3.39 21.58 -11.24
CA ASP A 88 -4.08 21.72 -12.51
C ASP A 88 -5.36 20.88 -12.60
N SER A 89 -6.26 21.26 -13.51
CA SER A 89 -7.51 20.57 -13.77
C SER A 89 -7.37 19.15 -14.36
N LYS A 90 -6.12 18.75 -14.68
CA LYS A 90 -5.79 17.41 -15.20
C LYS A 90 -5.16 16.50 -14.16
N GLY A 91 -5.17 16.90 -12.91
CA GLY A 91 -4.67 16.10 -11.78
C GLY A 91 -3.15 16.12 -11.63
N GLY A 92 -2.47 17.15 -12.10
CA GLY A 92 -1.03 17.32 -11.94
C GLY A 92 -0.58 18.78 -12.00
N GLY A 93 0.71 19.01 -12.02
CA GLY A 93 1.33 20.33 -12.06
C GLY A 93 2.84 20.19 -11.95
N GLU A 94 3.52 21.28 -11.66
CA GLU A 94 4.93 21.26 -11.30
C GLU A 94 5.13 20.75 -9.87
N PHE A 95 4.16 21.08 -8.99
CA PHE A 95 4.18 20.70 -7.57
C PHE A 95 2.86 20.05 -7.14
N LEU A 96 2.91 19.39 -5.99
CA LEU A 96 1.77 18.95 -5.21
C LEU A 96 1.65 19.88 -4.00
N ASP A 97 0.54 20.55 -3.88
CA ASP A 97 0.35 21.59 -2.88
C ASP A 97 -0.22 21.05 -1.57
N VAL A 98 0.38 21.46 -0.45
CA VAL A 98 -0.17 21.27 0.90
C VAL A 98 -0.62 22.60 1.44
N GLU A 99 -1.89 22.73 1.69
CA GLU A 99 -2.48 23.90 2.34
C GLU A 99 -2.72 23.63 3.83
N SER A 100 -2.80 24.68 4.65
CA SER A 100 -2.99 24.56 6.12
C SER A 100 -4.26 23.80 6.54
N TYR A 101 -5.21 23.67 5.65
CA TYR A 101 -6.49 22.96 5.89
C TYR A 101 -6.49 21.51 5.40
N HIS A 102 -5.40 21.04 4.82
CA HIS A 102 -5.32 19.72 4.21
C HIS A 102 -4.61 18.68 5.09
N GLU A 103 -4.46 18.95 6.38
CA GLU A 103 -4.20 17.86 7.31
C GLU A 103 -5.35 16.87 7.23
N LEU A 104 -5.03 15.58 7.04
CA LEU A 104 -6.02 14.54 6.71
C LEU A 104 -7.19 14.51 7.71
N LYS A 105 -6.88 14.60 9.00
CA LYS A 105 -7.91 14.60 10.06
C LYS A 105 -8.87 15.80 9.98
N SER A 106 -8.43 16.94 9.48
CA SER A 106 -9.28 18.12 9.30
C SER A 106 -10.08 18.07 7.99
N ALA A 107 -9.54 17.43 6.96
CA ALA A 107 -10.12 17.40 5.62
C ALA A 107 -11.08 16.24 5.39
N MET A 108 -10.87 15.09 6.03
CA MET A 108 -11.59 13.85 5.73
C MET A 108 -12.31 13.24 6.95
N PHE A 109 -12.11 13.75 8.15
CA PHE A 109 -12.77 13.27 9.36
C PHE A 109 -13.93 14.17 9.75
N LEU A 110 -15.09 13.59 9.95
CA LEU A 110 -16.31 14.31 10.40
C LEU A 110 -16.27 14.65 11.90
N ALA A 111 -15.60 13.81 12.69
CA ALA A 111 -15.37 14.05 14.10
C ALA A 111 -13.91 14.45 14.31
N ALA A 112 -13.67 15.37 15.24
CA ALA A 112 -12.31 15.72 15.63
C ALA A 112 -11.61 14.47 16.21
N THR A 113 -10.39 14.22 15.76
CA THR A 113 -9.53 13.16 16.30
C THR A 113 -8.12 13.69 16.48
N ASP A 114 -7.42 13.21 17.51
CA ASP A 114 -6.00 13.47 17.72
C ASP A 114 -5.11 12.35 17.15
N ASP A 115 -5.71 11.37 16.49
CA ASP A 115 -5.02 10.21 15.92
C ASP A 115 -4.07 10.59 14.79
N HIS A 116 -2.91 9.95 14.76
CA HIS A 116 -1.91 10.11 13.70
C HIS A 116 -2.06 9.00 12.67
N ILE A 117 -2.64 9.32 11.51
CA ILE A 117 -2.86 8.34 10.45
C ILE A 117 -1.52 7.95 9.81
N VAL A 118 -1.21 6.65 9.83
CA VAL A 118 0.04 6.08 9.29
C VAL A 118 -0.18 5.10 8.15
N ASN A 119 -1.43 4.69 7.91
CA ASN A 119 -1.77 3.89 6.73
C ASN A 119 -3.13 4.29 6.17
N PHE A 120 -3.21 4.32 4.83
CA PHE A 120 -4.40 4.67 4.07
C PHE A 120 -4.49 3.69 2.88
N VAL A 121 -5.49 2.81 2.89
CA VAL A 121 -5.60 1.71 1.93
C VAL A 121 -6.96 1.72 1.26
N SER A 122 -6.94 1.70 -0.07
CA SER A 122 -8.12 1.47 -0.90
C SER A 122 -8.51 -0.02 -0.85
N VAL A 123 -9.77 -0.29 -0.56
CA VAL A 123 -10.35 -1.63 -0.51
C VAL A 123 -11.31 -1.77 -1.70
N PRO A 124 -11.02 -2.65 -2.67
CA PRO A 124 -11.87 -2.82 -3.85
C PRO A 124 -13.31 -3.17 -3.47
N TYR A 125 -14.25 -2.38 -3.99
CA TYR A 125 -15.66 -2.48 -3.68
C TYR A 125 -16.50 -2.49 -4.96
N LYS A 126 -17.42 -3.43 -5.08
CA LYS A 126 -18.39 -3.48 -6.17
C LYS A 126 -19.76 -3.06 -5.64
N GLY A 127 -19.97 -1.77 -5.49
CA GLY A 127 -21.26 -1.23 -5.08
C GLY A 127 -22.33 -1.42 -6.17
N LEU A 128 -23.57 -1.66 -5.76
CA LEU A 128 -24.71 -1.83 -6.65
C LEU A 128 -25.02 -0.59 -7.51
N TYR A 129 -24.66 0.60 -7.05
CA TYR A 129 -25.05 1.87 -7.67
C TYR A 129 -23.95 2.66 -8.35
N LYS A 130 -22.71 2.50 -7.93
CA LYS A 130 -21.54 3.18 -8.53
C LYS A 130 -20.32 2.26 -8.45
N PRO A 131 -20.11 1.40 -9.45
CA PRO A 131 -18.99 0.44 -9.43
C PRO A 131 -17.61 1.09 -9.49
N GLU A 132 -17.51 2.39 -9.37
CA GLU A 132 -16.32 3.20 -9.63
C GLU A 132 -15.58 3.62 -8.35
N HIS A 133 -16.13 3.32 -7.16
CA HIS A 133 -15.56 3.77 -5.90
C HIS A 133 -15.15 2.59 -5.02
N ASP A 134 -13.92 2.61 -4.57
CA ASP A 134 -13.45 1.70 -3.55
C ASP A 134 -13.81 2.23 -2.15
N ALA A 135 -13.95 1.35 -1.18
CA ALA A 135 -13.91 1.77 0.21
C ALA A 135 -12.47 2.13 0.60
N VAL A 136 -12.33 2.87 1.67
CA VAL A 136 -11.01 3.26 2.20
C VAL A 136 -10.93 2.92 3.68
N ILE A 137 -9.82 2.34 4.08
CA ILE A 137 -9.49 2.09 5.48
C ILE A 137 -8.25 2.91 5.85
N CYS A 138 -8.35 3.65 6.96
CA CYS A 138 -7.23 4.30 7.60
C CYS A 138 -6.89 3.60 8.92
N VAL A 139 -5.60 3.51 9.21
CA VAL A 139 -5.11 3.03 10.51
C VAL A 139 -4.21 4.09 11.11
N SER A 140 -4.41 4.38 12.39
CA SER A 140 -3.58 5.32 13.13
C SER A 140 -2.42 4.62 13.85
N ARG A 141 -1.40 5.41 14.22
CA ARG A 141 -0.29 4.95 15.06
C ARG A 141 -0.77 4.48 16.44
N GLU A 142 -1.85 5.07 16.94
CA GLU A 142 -2.49 4.71 18.20
C GLU A 142 -3.21 3.36 18.11
N GLY A 143 -3.37 2.81 16.91
CA GLY A 143 -4.03 1.54 16.63
C GLY A 143 -5.53 1.65 16.40
N ASN A 144 -6.05 2.85 16.19
CA ASN A 144 -7.45 3.06 15.81
C ASN A 144 -7.64 2.86 14.30
N VAL A 145 -8.78 2.33 13.92
CA VAL A 145 -9.13 2.04 12.53
C VAL A 145 -10.39 2.80 12.15
N TYR A 146 -10.36 3.38 10.97
CA TYR A 146 -11.48 4.10 10.39
C TYR A 146 -11.79 3.54 9.00
N ALA A 147 -13.07 3.40 8.68
CA ALA A 147 -13.52 2.98 7.36
C ALA A 147 -14.46 4.02 6.75
N TRP A 148 -14.27 4.28 5.48
CA TRP A 148 -15.13 5.14 4.69
C TRP A 148 -15.59 4.40 3.44
N ASN A 149 -16.89 4.24 3.31
CA ASN A 149 -17.48 3.76 2.08
C ASN A 149 -17.81 4.96 1.19
N THR A 150 -17.00 5.19 0.17
CA THR A 150 -17.11 6.36 -0.69
C THR A 150 -18.34 6.36 -1.60
N VAL A 151 -19.05 5.22 -1.70
CA VAL A 151 -20.25 5.08 -2.57
C VAL A 151 -21.45 5.81 -2.02
N GLU A 152 -21.58 5.90 -0.71
CA GLU A 152 -22.85 6.30 -0.10
C GLU A 152 -22.93 7.75 0.30
N VAL A 153 -21.81 8.36 0.67
CA VAL A 153 -21.84 9.72 1.20
C VAL A 153 -20.55 10.46 0.90
N GLU A 154 -20.66 11.71 0.52
CA GLU A 154 -19.57 12.68 0.40
C GLU A 154 -18.96 13.06 1.77
N THR A 155 -19.08 12.22 2.80
CA THR A 155 -18.90 12.64 4.18
C THR A 155 -17.52 12.33 4.78
N GLY A 156 -16.84 11.26 4.41
CA GLY A 156 -15.54 10.92 5.01
C GLY A 156 -15.63 9.98 6.24
N PHE A 157 -14.56 9.93 7.02
CA PHE A 157 -14.46 9.04 8.19
C PHE A 157 -15.23 9.60 9.39
N GLU A 158 -15.99 8.74 10.08
CA GLU A 158 -16.79 9.16 11.24
C GLU A 158 -16.11 8.81 12.57
N TYR A 159 -16.15 7.53 12.94
CA TYR A 159 -15.72 7.01 14.22
C TYR A 159 -14.76 5.85 14.03
N PRO A 160 -13.94 5.54 15.06
CA PRO A 160 -13.17 4.30 15.06
C PRO A 160 -14.10 3.08 14.94
N ILE A 161 -13.65 2.08 14.20
CA ILE A 161 -14.41 0.82 13.96
C ILE A 161 -13.86 -0.38 14.75
N ASN A 162 -12.76 -0.24 15.47
CA ASN A 162 -12.22 -1.24 16.41
C ASN A 162 -12.96 -1.16 17.76
N THR A 163 -14.29 -1.21 17.69
CA THR A 163 -15.24 -1.09 18.80
C THR A 163 -16.32 -2.16 18.68
N SER A 164 -17.04 -2.46 19.76
CA SER A 164 -18.18 -3.39 19.71
C SER A 164 -19.46 -2.76 19.17
N VAL A 165 -19.57 -1.43 19.19
CA VAL A 165 -20.72 -0.66 18.72
C VAL A 165 -20.27 0.59 17.98
N ARG A 166 -21.01 1.00 16.95
CA ARG A 166 -20.74 2.23 16.20
C ARG A 166 -20.67 3.44 17.14
N GLY A 167 -19.61 4.24 16.99
CA GLY A 167 -19.38 5.44 17.80
C GLY A 167 -18.95 5.13 19.23
N GLY A 168 -18.61 3.87 19.53
CA GLY A 168 -18.03 3.46 20.79
C GLY A 168 -16.57 3.89 20.95
N THR A 169 -16.03 3.68 22.13
CA THR A 169 -14.59 3.85 22.39
C THR A 169 -13.83 2.65 21.84
N PRO A 170 -12.64 2.83 21.21
CA PRO A 170 -11.78 1.72 20.82
C PRO A 170 -11.52 0.74 21.97
N GLU A 171 -11.68 -0.56 21.69
CA GLU A 171 -11.56 -1.62 22.70
C GLU A 171 -10.22 -2.36 22.60
N TYR A 172 -9.52 -2.22 21.49
CA TYR A 172 -8.22 -2.83 21.24
C TYR A 172 -7.48 -2.06 20.15
N LYS A 173 -6.18 -2.28 20.06
CA LYS A 173 -5.33 -1.69 19.03
C LYS A 173 -5.20 -2.61 17.83
N VAL A 174 -5.02 -2.02 16.66
CA VAL A 174 -4.84 -2.74 15.39
C VAL A 174 -3.48 -2.39 14.79
N ALA A 175 -2.79 -3.41 14.28
CA ALA A 175 -1.53 -3.21 13.55
C ALA A 175 -1.76 -2.33 12.30
N PRO A 176 -0.77 -1.50 11.90
CA PRO A 176 -0.93 -0.57 10.78
C PRO A 176 -0.84 -1.25 9.40
N TYR A 177 -1.43 -2.42 9.26
CA TYR A 177 -1.47 -3.18 8.02
C TYR A 177 -2.90 -3.58 7.68
N VAL A 178 -3.24 -3.52 6.40
CA VAL A 178 -4.56 -3.90 5.89
C VAL A 178 -4.38 -4.91 4.77
N GLY A 179 -4.87 -6.12 5.01
CA GLY A 179 -4.98 -7.17 4.01
C GLY A 179 -6.20 -6.94 3.12
N THR A 180 -6.01 -6.83 1.81
CA THR A 180 -7.09 -6.66 0.85
C THR A 180 -6.73 -7.31 -0.49
N THR A 181 -7.72 -7.58 -1.32
CA THR A 181 -7.46 -8.01 -2.70
C THR A 181 -6.90 -6.84 -3.51
N LEU A 182 -6.01 -7.12 -4.47
CA LEU A 182 -5.55 -6.13 -5.44
C LEU A 182 -6.48 -6.02 -6.65
N LYS A 183 -7.39 -6.98 -6.80
CA LYS A 183 -8.43 -7.00 -7.84
C LYS A 183 -9.79 -7.11 -7.19
N ARG A 184 -10.80 -6.60 -7.86
CA ARG A 184 -12.18 -6.77 -7.40
C ARG A 184 -12.53 -8.24 -7.29
N PRO A 185 -13.13 -8.67 -6.17
CA PRO A 185 -13.66 -10.02 -6.06
C PRO A 185 -14.73 -10.24 -7.13
N LEU A 186 -14.62 -11.32 -7.89
CA LEU A 186 -15.58 -11.66 -8.95
C LEU A 186 -16.96 -12.04 -8.38
N SER A 187 -17.00 -12.56 -7.17
CA SER A 187 -18.18 -13.15 -6.54
C SER A 187 -18.76 -12.35 -5.38
N SER A 188 -18.11 -11.28 -4.93
CA SER A 188 -18.59 -10.45 -3.83
C SER A 188 -18.96 -9.05 -4.29
N ASP A 189 -20.14 -8.61 -3.92
CA ASP A 189 -20.61 -7.24 -4.13
C ASP A 189 -20.02 -6.26 -3.11
N PHE A 190 -19.20 -6.75 -2.15
CA PHE A 190 -18.69 -5.97 -1.03
C PHE A 190 -17.18 -6.07 -0.94
N GLY A 191 -16.53 -4.96 -0.59
CA GLY A 191 -15.13 -4.95 -0.19
C GLY A 191 -14.95 -5.61 1.18
N ILE A 192 -13.87 -6.37 1.33
CA ILE A 192 -13.46 -6.95 2.60
C ILE A 192 -12.03 -6.60 2.90
N ALA A 193 -11.70 -6.43 4.18
CA ALA A 193 -10.37 -6.19 4.64
C ALA A 193 -10.02 -7.04 5.86
N LEU A 194 -8.81 -7.58 5.85
CA LEU A 194 -8.21 -8.32 6.94
C LEU A 194 -7.33 -7.37 7.76
N LEU A 195 -7.47 -7.41 9.08
CA LEU A 195 -6.67 -6.62 10.02
C LEU A 195 -6.20 -7.51 11.17
N PHE A 196 -5.36 -6.98 12.04
CA PHE A 196 -4.82 -7.72 13.16
C PHE A 196 -4.94 -6.92 14.47
N ASP A 197 -5.68 -7.48 15.41
CA ASP A 197 -5.84 -6.98 16.79
C ASP A 197 -4.57 -7.34 17.57
N THR A 198 -3.77 -6.33 17.90
CA THR A 198 -2.47 -6.51 18.56
C THR A 198 -2.59 -6.77 20.06
N ASP A 199 -3.67 -6.33 20.69
CA ASP A 199 -3.88 -6.52 22.13
C ASP A 199 -4.34 -7.93 22.46
N ASN A 200 -5.09 -8.57 21.54
CA ASN A 200 -5.60 -9.92 21.71
C ASN A 200 -4.92 -10.96 20.78
N HIS A 201 -3.91 -10.57 19.99
CA HIS A 201 -3.16 -11.43 19.05
C HIS A 201 -4.08 -12.25 18.16
N ARG A 202 -5.03 -11.59 17.44
CA ARG A 202 -6.00 -12.27 16.57
C ARG A 202 -6.27 -11.50 15.31
N PHE A 203 -6.68 -12.22 14.28
CA PHE A 203 -7.19 -11.61 13.07
C PHE A 203 -8.62 -11.11 13.28
N VAL A 204 -8.87 -9.91 12.76
CA VAL A 204 -10.18 -9.27 12.71
C VAL A 204 -10.45 -8.83 11.27
N TYR A 205 -11.71 -8.59 10.93
CA TYR A 205 -12.07 -8.18 9.58
C TYR A 205 -13.09 -7.05 9.57
N TRP A 206 -13.06 -6.31 8.47
CA TRP A 206 -14.09 -5.40 8.05
C TRP A 206 -14.78 -5.93 6.79
N SER A 207 -16.10 -5.72 6.71
CA SER A 207 -16.88 -5.99 5.50
C SER A 207 -17.75 -4.80 5.19
N GLY A 208 -17.73 -4.34 3.93
CA GLY A 208 -18.62 -3.31 3.41
C GLY A 208 -20.05 -3.80 3.18
N GLU A 209 -20.35 -5.08 3.49
CA GLU A 209 -21.70 -5.62 3.37
C GLU A 209 -22.70 -4.83 4.21
N GLY A 210 -23.73 -4.29 3.56
CA GLY A 210 -24.84 -3.63 4.20
C GLY A 210 -24.59 -2.19 4.64
N ALA A 211 -23.62 -1.52 4.08
CA ALA A 211 -23.55 -0.07 4.11
C ALA A 211 -24.75 0.60 3.40
N THR A 212 -25.62 -0.18 2.74
CA THR A 212 -26.82 0.29 2.05
C THR A 212 -28.09 -0.13 2.79
N GLY A 213 -28.73 0.78 3.51
CA GLY A 213 -30.07 0.60 4.02
C GLY A 213 -30.26 0.79 5.52
N SER A 214 -31.51 1.05 5.89
CA SER A 214 -31.96 1.50 7.22
C SER A 214 -31.74 0.53 8.40
N ASP A 215 -31.28 -0.69 8.14
CA ASP A 215 -31.11 -1.72 9.19
C ASP A 215 -29.65 -1.88 9.64
N VAL A 216 -28.83 -0.98 9.23
CA VAL A 216 -27.39 -1.03 9.37
C VAL A 216 -26.90 -0.41 10.65
N ALA A 217 -27.84 0.10 11.44
CA ALA A 217 -27.53 0.74 12.68
C ALA A 217 -26.69 -0.19 13.59
N GLY A 218 -25.40 0.01 13.55
CA GLY A 218 -24.48 -0.40 14.59
C GLY A 218 -23.66 -1.66 14.34
N LYS A 219 -24.10 -2.66 13.61
CA LYS A 219 -23.34 -3.93 13.51
C LYS A 219 -22.30 -4.02 12.40
N LYS A 220 -22.47 -3.25 11.32
CA LYS A 220 -21.70 -3.42 10.08
C LYS A 220 -20.58 -2.39 9.87
N GLN A 221 -20.42 -1.46 10.79
CA GLN A 221 -19.36 -0.46 10.79
C GLN A 221 -18.36 -0.66 11.93
N VAL A 222 -18.16 -1.90 12.31
CA VAL A 222 -17.18 -2.30 13.33
C VAL A 222 -16.36 -3.47 12.82
N LEU A 223 -15.20 -3.68 13.42
CA LEU A 223 -14.39 -4.87 13.15
C LEU A 223 -14.97 -6.08 13.87
N HIS A 224 -14.88 -7.23 13.21
CA HIS A 224 -15.32 -8.51 13.76
C HIS A 224 -14.14 -9.47 13.89
N PRO A 225 -14.02 -10.23 14.99
CA PRO A 225 -13.06 -11.33 15.08
C PRO A 225 -13.32 -12.36 13.97
N LEU A 226 -12.25 -12.89 13.37
CA LEU A 226 -12.36 -14.07 12.51
C LEU A 226 -12.50 -15.33 13.36
N GLU A 227 -13.48 -16.13 13.01
CA GLU A 227 -13.69 -17.44 13.64
C GLU A 227 -12.92 -18.53 12.87
N ASP A 228 -12.33 -19.46 13.62
CA ASP A 228 -11.64 -20.59 13.03
C ASP A 228 -12.60 -21.49 12.25
N PRO A 229 -12.26 -21.89 11.02
CA PRO A 229 -13.03 -22.90 10.31
C PRO A 229 -12.90 -24.28 10.98
N GLU A 230 -13.87 -25.15 10.75
CA GLU A 230 -13.86 -26.52 11.31
C GLU A 230 -12.57 -27.29 10.98
N ASN A 231 -12.09 -27.16 9.72
CA ASN A 231 -10.85 -27.79 9.25
C ASN A 231 -9.76 -26.73 9.05
N LYS A 232 -9.30 -26.12 10.14
CA LYS A 232 -8.31 -25.04 10.09
C LYS A 232 -6.89 -25.52 9.82
N ASN A 233 -6.16 -24.78 9.02
CA ASN A 233 -4.71 -24.95 8.83
C ASN A 233 -3.90 -24.23 9.94
N PHE A 234 -4.48 -23.16 10.52
CA PHE A 234 -3.94 -22.40 11.63
C PHE A 234 -5.11 -21.75 12.39
N SER A 235 -4.86 -21.23 13.60
CA SER A 235 -5.86 -20.46 14.30
C SER A 235 -5.79 -18.97 13.93
N TYR A 236 -6.94 -18.34 13.73
CA TYR A 236 -7.01 -16.88 13.62
C TYR A 236 -6.73 -16.18 14.95
N ASN A 237 -6.88 -16.88 16.07
CA ASN A 237 -6.30 -16.46 17.34
C ASN A 237 -4.88 -17.04 17.42
N THR A 238 -3.89 -16.16 17.27
CA THR A 238 -2.49 -16.54 17.06
C THR A 238 -1.69 -16.74 18.36
N GLY A 239 -2.37 -16.66 19.51
CA GLY A 239 -1.72 -16.83 20.82
C GLY A 239 -0.86 -15.63 21.19
N ASN A 240 0.47 -15.73 21.08
CA ASN A 240 1.41 -14.66 21.41
C ASN A 240 2.13 -14.10 20.17
N MET A 241 1.74 -14.50 18.97
CA MET A 241 2.40 -14.02 17.76
C MET A 241 2.00 -12.59 17.45
N ASP A 242 2.98 -11.77 17.08
CA ASP A 242 2.80 -10.43 16.56
C ASP A 242 2.78 -10.43 15.03
N LEU A 243 2.05 -9.51 14.45
CA LEU A 243 2.09 -9.27 13.01
C LEU A 243 3.27 -8.35 12.66
N VAL A 244 4.13 -8.79 11.74
CA VAL A 244 5.22 -7.98 11.19
C VAL A 244 4.75 -7.15 10.00
N CYS A 245 4.05 -7.77 9.06
CA CYS A 245 3.44 -7.09 7.91
C CYS A 245 2.39 -7.95 7.21
N MET A 246 1.57 -7.33 6.36
CA MET A 246 0.69 -7.99 5.40
C MET A 246 1.10 -7.63 3.98
N LEU A 247 1.20 -8.64 3.12
CA LEU A 247 1.57 -8.49 1.72
C LEU A 247 0.39 -8.87 0.84
N ASN A 248 -0.19 -7.86 0.21
CA ASN A 248 -1.34 -8.00 -0.67
C ASN A 248 -0.90 -8.39 -2.07
N THR A 249 -1.54 -9.41 -2.66
CA THR A 249 -1.26 -9.85 -4.02
C THR A 249 -2.55 -10.15 -4.79
N SER A 250 -2.45 -10.28 -6.11
CA SER A 250 -3.48 -10.90 -6.94
C SER A 250 -3.18 -12.39 -7.22
N PHE A 251 -2.14 -12.96 -6.61
CA PHE A 251 -1.84 -14.39 -6.70
C PHE A 251 -3.00 -15.21 -6.16
N SER A 252 -3.36 -16.27 -6.88
CA SER A 252 -4.52 -17.12 -6.51
C SER A 252 -5.79 -16.32 -6.23
N GLU A 253 -6.05 -15.28 -7.05
CA GLU A 253 -7.22 -14.40 -7.00
C GLU A 253 -7.25 -13.39 -5.83
N GLY A 254 -6.29 -13.37 -4.94
CA GLY A 254 -6.25 -12.40 -3.82
C GLY A 254 -5.61 -12.96 -2.55
N MET A 255 -4.45 -13.60 -2.67
CA MET A 255 -3.68 -14.06 -1.53
C MET A 255 -3.07 -12.90 -0.74
N VAL A 256 -3.28 -12.91 0.56
CA VAL A 256 -2.60 -12.05 1.54
C VAL A 256 -1.64 -12.93 2.35
N TYR A 257 -0.35 -12.58 2.33
CA TYR A 257 0.65 -13.21 3.17
C TYR A 257 0.82 -12.37 4.44
N CYS A 258 0.53 -12.97 5.59
CA CYS A 258 0.74 -12.36 6.88
C CYS A 258 2.06 -12.89 7.46
N ILE A 259 3.05 -12.02 7.58
CA ILE A 259 4.32 -12.36 8.22
C ILE A 259 4.14 -12.17 9.72
N MET A 260 4.17 -13.29 10.45
CA MET A 260 4.00 -13.34 11.89
C MET A 260 5.34 -13.54 12.57
N GLN A 261 5.44 -13.15 13.84
CA GLN A 261 6.65 -13.31 14.65
C GLN A 261 6.33 -13.77 16.06
N GLU A 262 7.07 -14.76 16.55
CA GLU A 262 7.09 -15.21 17.95
C GLU A 262 8.50 -15.68 18.30
N ASP A 263 9.01 -15.31 19.46
CA ASP A 263 10.32 -15.73 20.00
C ASP A 263 11.50 -15.57 18.99
N GLY A 264 11.50 -14.47 18.22
CA GLY A 264 12.53 -14.18 17.22
C GLY A 264 12.43 -15.03 15.93
N LYS A 265 11.43 -15.88 15.82
CA LYS A 265 11.12 -16.68 14.63
C LYS A 265 10.03 -16.04 13.82
N ARG A 266 10.06 -16.22 12.51
CA ARG A 266 9.01 -15.73 11.61
C ARG A 266 8.25 -16.88 10.98
N HIS A 267 6.95 -16.62 10.80
CA HIS A 267 5.99 -17.56 10.23
C HIS A 267 5.24 -16.86 9.08
N ILE A 268 4.71 -17.62 8.14
CA ILE A 268 3.87 -17.10 7.06
C ILE A 268 2.50 -17.74 7.17
N TYR A 269 1.48 -16.92 7.36
CA TYR A 269 0.08 -17.33 7.32
C TYR A 269 -0.55 -16.81 6.02
N GLU A 270 -1.23 -17.67 5.30
CA GLU A 270 -1.87 -17.33 4.04
C GLU A 270 -3.38 -17.19 4.25
N VAL A 271 -3.92 -16.04 3.88
CA VAL A 271 -5.36 -15.80 3.86
C VAL A 271 -5.77 -15.34 2.46
N ASN A 272 -6.64 -16.10 1.81
CA ASN A 272 -7.15 -15.76 0.48
C ASN A 272 -8.49 -15.02 0.59
N LEU A 273 -8.56 -13.84 -0.02
CA LEU A 273 -9.72 -12.95 -0.02
C LEU A 273 -10.43 -12.89 -1.38
N GLY A 274 -9.92 -13.59 -2.40
CA GLY A 274 -10.36 -13.46 -3.79
C GLY A 274 -11.82 -13.83 -4.04
N SER A 275 -12.41 -14.71 -3.22
CA SER A 275 -13.83 -15.05 -3.30
C SER A 275 -14.75 -14.10 -2.55
N GLY A 276 -14.22 -13.02 -1.92
CA GLY A 276 -14.99 -12.18 -1.01
C GLY A 276 -15.23 -12.81 0.36
N GLU A 277 -14.50 -13.87 0.68
CA GLU A 277 -14.50 -14.58 1.96
C GLU A 277 -13.07 -14.70 2.46
N PHE A 278 -12.89 -14.99 3.76
CA PHE A 278 -11.58 -15.21 4.36
C PHE A 278 -11.29 -16.72 4.37
N LYS A 279 -10.52 -17.19 3.38
CA LYS A 279 -10.13 -18.60 3.27
C LYS A 279 -8.68 -18.78 3.70
N GLN A 280 -8.46 -19.71 4.62
CA GLN A 280 -7.11 -20.10 5.02
C GLN A 280 -6.41 -20.82 3.87
N GLY A 281 -5.21 -20.33 3.51
CA GLY A 281 -4.24 -21.06 2.72
C GLY A 281 -3.32 -21.91 3.59
N ALA A 282 -2.05 -22.02 3.20
CA ALA A 282 -1.05 -22.74 3.97
C ALA A 282 -0.58 -21.93 5.20
N CYS A 283 0.08 -22.64 6.11
CA CYS A 283 0.78 -22.08 7.25
C CYS A 283 2.22 -22.61 7.22
N HIS A 284 3.19 -21.70 7.19
CA HIS A 284 4.61 -22.02 7.21
C HIS A 284 5.21 -21.56 8.53
N LEU A 285 5.37 -22.49 9.46
CA LEU A 285 5.94 -22.22 10.76
C LEU A 285 7.47 -22.22 10.71
N ASP A 286 8.09 -21.33 11.49
CA ASP A 286 9.55 -21.26 11.68
C ASP A 286 10.32 -21.25 10.35
N VAL A 287 10.10 -20.22 9.54
CA VAL A 287 10.74 -20.09 8.22
C VAL A 287 12.26 -19.95 8.39
N MET A 288 12.99 -21.04 8.08
CA MET A 288 14.43 -21.17 8.26
C MET A 288 15.27 -20.55 7.12
N ALA A 289 14.68 -19.70 6.29
CA ALA A 289 15.39 -19.04 5.21
C ALA A 289 16.45 -18.06 5.74
N GLU A 290 17.57 -17.95 5.04
CA GLU A 290 18.70 -17.10 5.43
C GLU A 290 18.22 -15.66 5.65
N ASN A 291 18.51 -15.06 6.81
CA ASN A 291 18.14 -13.69 7.19
C ASN A 291 16.64 -13.36 7.16
N PHE A 292 15.75 -14.31 6.96
CA PHE A 292 14.29 -14.04 6.92
C PHE A 292 13.78 -13.47 8.24
N ALA A 293 14.26 -13.98 9.36
CA ALA A 293 13.91 -13.49 10.70
C ALA A 293 14.32 -12.02 10.94
N ASN A 294 15.35 -11.55 10.26
CA ASN A 294 15.90 -10.19 10.41
C ASN A 294 15.56 -9.27 9.23
N ALA A 295 14.73 -9.74 8.28
CA ALA A 295 14.41 -8.95 7.10
C ALA A 295 13.72 -7.62 7.46
N THR A 296 14.10 -6.55 6.79
CA THR A 296 13.63 -5.17 7.04
C THR A 296 12.48 -4.77 6.14
N CYS A 297 12.38 -5.36 4.95
CA CYS A 297 11.27 -5.11 4.04
C CYS A 297 10.92 -6.37 3.25
N PHE A 298 9.67 -6.41 2.78
CA PHE A 298 9.08 -7.53 2.09
C PHE A 298 8.23 -7.08 0.90
N ALA A 299 8.17 -7.91 -0.15
CA ALA A 299 7.22 -7.78 -1.24
C ALA A 299 6.81 -9.18 -1.72
N ALA A 300 5.56 -9.37 -2.12
CA ALA A 300 5.09 -10.64 -2.65
C ALA A 300 4.68 -10.50 -4.11
N SER A 301 5.02 -11.49 -4.93
CA SER A 301 4.64 -11.53 -6.33
C SER A 301 3.16 -11.84 -6.50
N SER A 302 2.51 -11.12 -7.43
CA SER A 302 1.15 -11.46 -7.87
C SER A 302 1.12 -12.55 -8.95
N GLN A 303 2.27 -12.86 -9.54
CA GLN A 303 2.39 -13.83 -10.63
C GLN A 303 2.96 -15.18 -10.17
N TYR A 304 3.85 -15.16 -9.18
CA TYR A 304 4.55 -16.35 -8.69
C TYR A 304 4.33 -16.56 -7.19
N TYR A 305 4.41 -17.79 -6.74
CA TYR A 305 4.30 -18.16 -5.33
C TYR A 305 5.62 -17.87 -4.59
N VAL A 306 6.03 -16.58 -4.60
CA VAL A 306 7.32 -16.10 -4.11
C VAL A 306 7.15 -14.83 -3.28
N ILE A 307 7.83 -14.79 -2.15
CA ILE A 307 8.03 -13.60 -1.33
C ILE A 307 9.49 -13.15 -1.48
N TYR A 308 9.69 -11.86 -1.79
CA TYR A 308 10.99 -11.22 -1.76
C TYR A 308 11.16 -10.51 -0.42
N TYR A 309 12.35 -10.61 0.14
CA TYR A 309 12.69 -9.92 1.38
C TYR A 309 14.11 -9.38 1.32
N ALA A 310 14.38 -8.34 2.09
CA ALA A 310 15.69 -7.74 2.13
C ALA A 310 16.30 -7.71 3.54
N TYR A 311 17.60 -7.87 3.59
CA TYR A 311 18.41 -7.66 4.77
C TYR A 311 19.75 -7.03 4.36
N GLY A 312 20.03 -5.83 4.90
CA GLY A 312 21.21 -5.05 4.54
C GLY A 312 21.23 -4.69 3.05
N ASN A 313 22.23 -5.16 2.33
CA ASN A 313 22.44 -4.90 0.91
C ASN A 313 21.95 -6.03 -0.02
N LYS A 314 21.23 -7.02 0.49
CA LYS A 314 20.79 -8.19 -0.27
C LYS A 314 19.27 -8.31 -0.34
N VAL A 315 18.78 -8.68 -1.53
CA VAL A 315 17.41 -9.17 -1.72
C VAL A 315 17.46 -10.68 -1.89
N TYR A 316 16.57 -11.36 -1.21
CA TYR A 316 16.36 -12.80 -1.29
C TYR A 316 15.01 -13.08 -1.93
N ALA A 317 14.93 -14.15 -2.73
CA ALA A 317 13.67 -14.73 -3.19
C ALA A 317 13.39 -15.99 -2.38
N TYR A 318 12.20 -16.06 -1.78
CA TYR A 318 11.71 -17.23 -1.04
C TYR A 318 10.51 -17.84 -1.77
N ASN A 319 10.70 -19.04 -2.31
CA ASN A 319 9.60 -19.79 -2.89
C ASN A 319 8.77 -20.42 -1.77
N VAL A 320 7.56 -19.93 -1.60
CA VAL A 320 6.69 -20.30 -0.48
C VAL A 320 6.32 -21.79 -0.52
N GLY A 321 6.08 -22.33 -1.72
CA GLY A 321 5.68 -23.73 -1.89
C GLY A 321 6.78 -24.74 -1.60
N SER A 322 8.04 -24.44 -1.95
CA SER A 322 9.18 -25.35 -1.74
C SER A 322 9.98 -25.06 -0.47
N GLY A 323 9.80 -23.87 0.13
CA GLY A 323 10.62 -23.41 1.26
C GLY A 323 12.07 -23.03 0.87
N VAL A 324 12.39 -22.98 -0.42
CA VAL A 324 13.73 -22.65 -0.91
C VAL A 324 13.91 -21.14 -0.95
N SER A 325 15.03 -20.68 -0.43
CA SER A 325 15.44 -19.26 -0.47
C SER A 325 16.83 -19.11 -1.06
N GLU A 326 17.03 -18.08 -1.86
CA GLU A 326 18.35 -17.74 -2.40
C GLU A 326 18.50 -16.22 -2.55
N PRO A 327 19.74 -15.68 -2.40
CA PRO A 327 20.01 -14.28 -2.69
C PRO A 327 19.93 -14.05 -4.20
N VAL A 328 19.12 -13.07 -4.61
CA VAL A 328 18.88 -12.76 -6.04
C VAL A 328 19.45 -11.41 -6.47
N ILE A 329 19.69 -10.50 -5.52
CA ILE A 329 20.35 -9.20 -5.75
C ILE A 329 21.34 -8.95 -4.60
N THR A 330 22.50 -8.38 -4.94
CA THR A 330 23.42 -7.79 -3.97
C THR A 330 23.84 -6.41 -4.48
N LEU A 331 23.69 -5.38 -3.66
CA LEU A 331 24.01 -3.99 -3.98
C LEU A 331 25.15 -3.52 -3.08
N GLU A 332 26.37 -3.57 -3.60
CA GLU A 332 27.57 -3.22 -2.82
C GLU A 332 27.59 -1.73 -2.42
N GLY A 333 27.79 -1.46 -1.14
CA GLY A 333 27.84 -0.10 -0.59
C GLY A 333 26.49 0.60 -0.47
N GLU A 334 25.40 -0.13 -0.59
CA GLU A 334 24.02 0.38 -0.48
C GLU A 334 23.26 -0.40 0.60
N GLU A 335 22.30 0.25 1.24
CA GLU A 335 21.27 -0.35 2.10
C GLU A 335 19.97 -0.43 1.33
N ILE A 336 19.30 -1.57 1.33
CA ILE A 336 17.96 -1.69 0.72
C ILE A 336 16.94 -1.12 1.68
N THR A 337 16.13 -0.17 1.19
CA THR A 337 15.20 0.61 2.02
C THR A 337 13.73 0.27 1.77
N CYS A 338 13.38 -0.19 0.55
CA CYS A 338 12.02 -0.58 0.22
C CYS A 338 12.00 -1.62 -0.90
N LEU A 339 11.08 -2.57 -0.80
CA LEU A 339 10.71 -3.51 -1.86
C LEU A 339 9.23 -3.35 -2.16
N LYS A 340 8.86 -3.21 -3.43
CA LYS A 340 7.47 -3.07 -3.82
C LYS A 340 7.21 -3.65 -5.20
N PHE A 341 5.99 -4.15 -5.42
CA PHE A 341 5.46 -4.32 -6.76
C PHE A 341 4.60 -3.12 -7.12
N ASN A 342 4.57 -2.79 -8.40
CA ASN A 342 3.68 -1.74 -8.86
C ASN A 342 2.21 -2.14 -8.65
N ARG A 343 1.38 -1.18 -8.23
CA ARG A 343 -0.05 -1.38 -8.08
C ARG A 343 -0.79 -0.23 -8.74
N TYR A 344 -1.79 -0.57 -9.54
CA TYR A 344 -2.75 0.37 -10.08
C TYR A 344 -4.02 0.33 -9.24
N ASP A 345 -4.45 1.49 -8.75
CA ASP A 345 -5.61 1.64 -7.88
C ASP A 345 -6.91 1.97 -8.61
N TYR A 346 -6.86 2.01 -9.93
CA TYR A 346 -8.08 2.26 -10.70
C TYR A 346 -9.13 1.19 -10.38
N PRO A 347 -10.40 1.58 -10.12
CA PRO A 347 -11.43 0.66 -9.62
C PRO A 347 -11.66 -0.59 -10.45
N ARG A 348 -11.26 -0.61 -11.70
CA ARG A 348 -11.40 -1.77 -12.60
C ARG A 348 -10.07 -2.36 -13.05
N GLY A 349 -8.97 -1.87 -12.45
CA GLY A 349 -7.65 -2.32 -12.80
C GLY A 349 -7.18 -1.82 -14.16
N ILE A 350 -6.12 -2.45 -14.67
CA ILE A 350 -5.41 -2.00 -15.87
C ILE A 350 -6.28 -2.01 -17.13
N ASP A 351 -7.25 -2.91 -17.22
CA ASP A 351 -8.09 -3.03 -18.42
C ASP A 351 -8.99 -1.82 -18.60
N ASP A 352 -9.40 -1.17 -17.52
CA ASP A 352 -10.19 0.06 -17.58
C ASP A 352 -9.35 1.33 -17.57
N LEU A 353 -8.26 1.36 -16.80
CA LEU A 353 -7.27 2.43 -16.87
C LEU A 353 -6.86 2.63 -18.33
N CYS A 354 -6.64 1.54 -19.02
CA CYS A 354 -6.17 1.50 -20.38
C CYS A 354 -7.28 1.36 -21.42
N SER A 355 -8.55 1.60 -21.09
CA SER A 355 -9.65 1.51 -22.06
C SER A 355 -9.46 2.45 -23.27
N LYS A 356 -8.69 3.52 -23.11
CA LYS A 356 -8.32 4.50 -24.14
C LYS A 356 -7.05 4.12 -24.91
N TYR A 357 -6.33 3.10 -24.48
CA TYR A 357 -5.07 2.68 -25.04
C TYR A 357 -5.25 1.43 -25.91
N ASP A 358 -4.37 1.27 -26.89
CA ASP A 358 -4.26 0.02 -27.64
C ASP A 358 -3.66 -1.11 -26.78
N ASP A 359 -3.71 -2.33 -27.28
CA ASP A 359 -3.27 -3.51 -26.54
C ASP A 359 -1.76 -3.51 -26.26
N GLU A 360 -0.96 -2.83 -27.09
CA GLU A 360 0.48 -2.72 -26.89
C GLU A 360 0.78 -1.90 -25.62
N ILE A 361 0.14 -0.75 -25.48
CA ILE A 361 0.27 0.09 -24.27
C ILE A 361 -0.26 -0.62 -23.02
N LYS A 362 -1.42 -1.30 -23.12
CA LYS A 362 -1.96 -2.11 -22.02
C LYS A 362 -0.98 -3.16 -21.53
N ASN A 363 -0.29 -3.83 -22.46
CA ASN A 363 0.71 -4.83 -22.11
C ASN A 363 1.90 -4.22 -21.36
N ILE A 364 2.35 -3.03 -21.74
CA ILE A 364 3.41 -2.32 -21.01
C ILE A 364 3.02 -2.08 -19.55
N TYR A 365 1.78 -1.64 -19.29
CA TYR A 365 1.32 -1.42 -17.93
C TYR A 365 1.18 -2.74 -17.14
N ARG A 366 0.70 -3.82 -17.78
CA ARG A 366 0.63 -5.16 -17.16
C ARG A 366 2.02 -5.71 -16.83
N ASP A 367 2.99 -5.52 -17.69
CA ASP A 367 4.37 -5.94 -17.45
C ASP A 367 4.96 -5.20 -16.24
N ARG A 368 4.63 -3.92 -16.07
CA ARG A 368 5.08 -3.13 -14.92
C ARG A 368 4.53 -3.61 -13.58
N GLU A 369 3.30 -4.17 -13.54
CA GLU A 369 2.76 -4.77 -12.30
C GLU A 369 3.58 -5.98 -11.85
N ASN A 370 4.28 -6.64 -12.75
CA ASN A 370 5.10 -7.82 -12.46
C ASN A 370 6.58 -7.49 -12.23
N GLN A 371 6.96 -6.21 -12.25
CA GLN A 371 8.33 -5.79 -11.96
C GLN A 371 8.52 -5.53 -10.47
N LEU A 372 9.60 -6.08 -9.91
CA LEU A 372 10.00 -5.75 -8.55
C LEU A 372 10.72 -4.41 -8.54
N ILE A 373 10.21 -3.48 -7.78
CA ILE A 373 10.83 -2.19 -7.47
C ILE A 373 11.74 -2.40 -6.25
N VAL A 374 13.01 -2.06 -6.41
CA VAL A 374 14.02 -2.10 -5.36
C VAL A 374 14.53 -0.69 -5.11
N CYS A 375 14.29 -0.19 -3.92
CA CYS A 375 14.82 1.07 -3.45
C CYS A 375 16.01 0.81 -2.55
N SER A 376 17.05 1.62 -2.70
CA SER A 376 18.25 1.54 -1.85
C SER A 376 18.81 2.93 -1.59
N TYR A 377 19.70 3.00 -0.62
CA TYR A 377 20.41 4.23 -0.27
C TYR A 377 21.91 3.98 -0.20
N LYS A 378 22.71 4.84 -0.84
CA LYS A 378 24.17 4.75 -0.85
C LYS A 378 24.73 5.23 0.48
N ASN A 379 25.42 4.35 1.20
CA ASN A 379 25.99 4.65 2.51
C ASN A 379 27.04 5.78 2.51
N ALA A 380 27.68 6.01 1.36
CA ALA A 380 28.70 7.05 1.18
C ALA A 380 28.12 8.38 0.67
N ALA A 381 26.81 8.53 0.55
CA ALA A 381 26.19 9.77 0.10
C ALA A 381 26.36 10.88 1.16
N THR A 382 26.85 12.03 0.72
CA THR A 382 27.11 13.20 1.60
C THR A 382 26.15 14.36 1.33
N ASP A 383 25.35 14.27 0.28
CA ASP A 383 24.47 15.32 -0.23
C ASP A 383 22.97 15.03 -0.01
N ASN A 384 22.63 14.05 0.83
CA ASN A 384 21.26 13.58 1.10
C ASN A 384 20.52 12.99 -0.12
N ASN A 385 21.20 12.81 -1.25
CA ASN A 385 20.64 12.33 -2.52
C ASN A 385 21.16 10.95 -2.92
N GLY A 386 21.47 10.12 -1.93
CA GLY A 386 21.98 8.74 -2.13
C GLY A 386 20.91 7.73 -2.54
N GLY A 387 19.65 8.14 -2.64
CA GLY A 387 18.54 7.26 -2.98
C GLY A 387 18.59 6.77 -4.42
N MET A 388 18.34 5.47 -4.59
CA MET A 388 18.32 4.76 -5.85
C MET A 388 16.98 4.04 -6.01
N LEU A 389 16.47 4.00 -7.22
CA LEU A 389 15.26 3.27 -7.61
C LEU A 389 15.57 2.39 -8.82
N ARG A 390 15.32 1.08 -8.71
CA ARG A 390 15.59 0.10 -9.77
C ARG A 390 14.39 -0.79 -10.00
N PHE A 391 14.15 -1.14 -11.27
CA PHE A 391 13.10 -2.05 -11.67
C PHE A 391 13.70 -3.35 -12.19
N TYR A 392 13.22 -4.47 -11.66
CA TYR A 392 13.68 -5.80 -12.05
C TYR A 392 12.56 -6.61 -12.67
N ASP A 393 12.81 -7.15 -13.84
CA ASP A 393 11.92 -8.12 -14.47
C ASP A 393 12.03 -9.46 -13.73
N VAL A 394 10.88 -10.06 -13.44
CA VAL A 394 10.78 -11.32 -12.70
C VAL A 394 10.59 -12.48 -13.68
N SER A 395 11.39 -13.54 -13.53
CA SER A 395 11.33 -14.74 -14.37
C SER A 395 11.73 -16.00 -13.58
N GLY A 396 11.82 -17.16 -14.24
CA GLY A 396 12.28 -18.39 -13.64
C GLY A 396 11.46 -18.82 -12.41
N SER A 397 10.13 -18.88 -12.55
CA SER A 397 9.21 -19.20 -11.44
C SER A 397 9.32 -18.21 -10.26
N GLY A 398 9.74 -16.97 -10.54
CA GLY A 398 9.90 -15.92 -9.53
C GLY A 398 11.27 -15.92 -8.84
N MET A 399 12.15 -16.87 -9.12
CA MET A 399 13.45 -16.98 -8.46
C MET A 399 14.59 -16.25 -9.19
N LYS A 400 14.31 -15.60 -10.33
CA LYS A 400 15.29 -14.85 -11.10
C LYS A 400 14.84 -13.41 -11.32
N LEU A 401 15.70 -12.47 -10.93
CA LEU A 401 15.53 -11.03 -11.15
C LEU A 401 16.56 -10.53 -12.14
N THR A 402 16.11 -9.74 -13.10
CA THR A 402 16.99 -9.12 -14.10
C THR A 402 16.71 -7.63 -14.12
N LEU A 403 17.73 -6.80 -13.87
CA LEU A 403 17.60 -5.36 -13.96
C LEU A 403 17.11 -4.96 -15.36
N LYS A 404 16.01 -4.22 -15.41
CA LYS A 404 15.47 -3.73 -16.67
C LYS A 404 16.43 -2.67 -17.26
N PRO A 405 16.92 -2.85 -18.49
CA PRO A 405 17.86 -1.93 -19.09
C PRO A 405 17.33 -0.50 -19.13
N GLY A 406 18.11 0.46 -18.59
CA GLY A 406 17.73 1.88 -18.54
C GLY A 406 16.71 2.24 -17.45
N TRP A 407 16.35 1.30 -16.56
CA TRP A 407 15.40 1.52 -15.48
C TRP A 407 16.09 1.53 -14.11
N GLU A 408 17.17 2.28 -14.05
CA GLU A 408 17.87 2.62 -12.81
C GLU A 408 17.93 4.15 -12.71
N TYR A 409 17.44 4.69 -11.61
CA TYR A 409 17.33 6.12 -11.37
C TYR A 409 17.98 6.48 -10.03
N SER A 410 18.54 7.67 -9.93
CA SER A 410 19.31 8.13 -8.76
C SER A 410 19.02 9.60 -8.43
N GLY A 411 19.54 10.08 -7.30
CA GLY A 411 19.41 11.47 -6.87
C GLY A 411 18.22 11.71 -5.96
N PHE A 412 17.55 10.65 -5.55
CA PHE A 412 16.46 10.70 -4.56
C PHE A 412 17.01 10.82 -3.14
N ALA A 413 16.18 11.26 -2.20
CA ALA A 413 16.48 11.09 -0.78
C ALA A 413 16.28 9.62 -0.36
N LYS A 414 16.36 9.26 0.91
CA LYS A 414 16.21 7.88 1.39
C LYS A 414 14.75 7.43 1.23
N ILE A 415 14.47 6.62 0.21
CA ILE A 415 13.12 6.20 -0.16
C ILE A 415 12.57 5.24 0.90
N LYS A 416 11.43 5.58 1.50
CA LYS A 416 10.72 4.78 2.51
C LYS A 416 9.52 4.05 1.93
N ASP A 417 8.81 4.68 0.99
CA ASP A 417 7.67 4.07 0.32
C ASP A 417 7.53 4.55 -1.13
N VAL A 418 6.93 3.70 -1.96
CA VAL A 418 6.69 3.96 -3.39
C VAL A 418 5.23 3.68 -3.72
N ARG A 419 4.60 4.62 -4.43
CA ARG A 419 3.24 4.45 -4.93
C ARG A 419 3.10 5.00 -6.33
N TYR A 420 2.45 4.26 -7.23
CA TYR A 420 2.16 4.77 -8.56
C TYR A 420 0.93 5.67 -8.51
N LYS A 421 1.04 6.87 -9.05
CA LYS A 421 -0.04 7.82 -9.27
C LYS A 421 -0.51 7.69 -10.71
N GLU A 422 -1.77 7.40 -10.88
CA GLU A 422 -2.40 7.26 -12.18
C GLU A 422 -2.96 8.60 -12.68
N VAL A 423 -2.93 8.80 -14.01
CA VAL A 423 -3.70 9.84 -14.71
C VAL A 423 -4.99 9.25 -15.25
N ARG A 424 -6.04 10.04 -15.25
CA ARG A 424 -7.37 9.65 -15.74
C ARG A 424 -7.88 10.58 -16.83
#